data_d20471be69dbbedc7360b6bc90e1aca0
#
_entry.id   d20471be69dbbedc7360b6bc90e1aca0
#
_cell.length_a   1.000
_cell.length_b   1.000
_cell.length_c   1.000
_cell.angle_alpha   90.00
_cell.angle_beta   90.00
_cell.angle_gamma   90.00
#
_symmetry.space_group_name_H-M   'P 1'
#
loop_
_entity.id
_entity.type
_entity.pdbx_description
1 polymer ?
#
loop_
_entity_poly.entity_id
_entity_poly.type
_entity_poly.pdbx_seq_one_letter_code
_entity_poly.pdbx_strand_id
1 'polypeptide(L)'
;MEYTEEQIIDMAGNDIVDYTSWTKEDFVCANTFYLSDTVQRTGKTTDTERDYNEVVAEFLYENKFIEKDNFTEIKQITRKKPYYTNKEFPSENSELVKIFERNSLQNNFGEIIDISVPLNNFETDMAGKIDILSYKKEANELFIVQIKPHSSNETLLRAILEIQTLYQTMDKEKFINDFYSIGKINSKNLEIKKVLVLEDGSTTNQEYNCYMGNIADMIEDLQIEVLQIEWN
;
A
#
# COMPACT_ATOMS: atom_id res chain seq x y z
N MET A 1 24.10 7.72 -8.82
CA MET A 1 24.62 8.69 -7.83
C MET A 1 24.68 7.91 -6.53
N GLU A 2 25.77 7.99 -5.80
CA GLU A 2 25.99 7.23 -4.58
C GLU A 2 25.85 8.18 -3.39
N TYR A 3 25.22 7.74 -2.29
CA TYR A 3 24.91 8.56 -1.13
C TYR A 3 25.47 7.93 0.14
N THR A 4 25.81 8.78 1.12
CA THR A 4 26.11 8.35 2.49
C THR A 4 24.81 8.11 3.25
N GLU A 5 24.88 7.45 4.40
CA GLU A 5 23.74 7.23 5.30
C GLU A 5 23.12 8.56 5.75
N GLU A 6 23.94 9.53 6.17
CA GLU A 6 23.48 10.86 6.55
C GLU A 6 22.70 11.57 5.43
N GLN A 7 23.18 11.44 4.17
CA GLN A 7 22.48 12.02 3.03
C GLN A 7 21.10 11.39 2.76
N ILE A 8 20.98 10.07 2.96
CA ILE A 8 19.68 9.39 2.84
C ILE A 8 18.72 9.82 3.94
N ILE A 9 19.20 9.95 5.18
CA ILE A 9 18.41 10.45 6.32
C ILE A 9 17.93 11.88 6.08
N ASP A 10 18.82 12.76 5.62
CA ASP A 10 18.46 14.15 5.30
C ASP A 10 17.40 14.23 4.18
N MET A 11 17.51 13.40 3.15
CA MET A 11 16.53 13.34 2.07
C MET A 11 15.16 12.86 2.61
N ALA A 12 15.13 11.79 3.40
CA ALA A 12 13.91 11.30 4.02
C ALA A 12 13.26 12.36 4.93
N GLY A 13 14.07 13.03 5.75
CA GLY A 13 13.62 14.10 6.63
C GLY A 13 13.02 15.29 5.86
N ASN A 14 13.65 15.70 4.77
CA ASN A 14 13.13 16.78 3.93
C ASN A 14 11.82 16.38 3.24
N ASP A 15 11.76 15.18 2.69
CA ASP A 15 10.53 14.66 2.07
C ASP A 15 9.37 14.64 3.09
N ILE A 16 9.62 14.21 4.34
CA ILE A 16 8.58 14.16 5.39
C ILE A 16 8.15 15.57 5.84
N VAL A 17 9.07 16.51 6.00
CA VAL A 17 8.73 17.89 6.39
C VAL A 17 7.78 18.53 5.39
N ASP A 18 7.99 18.30 4.11
CA ASP A 18 7.08 18.77 3.08
C ASP A 18 5.66 18.17 3.23
N TYR A 19 5.53 16.95 3.74
CA TYR A 19 4.23 16.30 3.98
C TYR A 19 3.51 16.78 5.25
N THR A 20 4.24 17.08 6.31
CA THR A 20 3.63 17.53 7.58
C THR A 20 3.06 18.95 7.51
N SER A 21 3.52 19.76 6.57
CA SER A 21 3.02 21.12 6.34
C SER A 21 1.74 21.19 5.49
N TRP A 22 1.30 20.06 4.93
CA TRP A 22 0.19 20.04 3.98
C TRP A 22 -1.18 20.19 4.64
N THR A 23 -2.05 20.92 3.95
CA THR A 23 -3.47 20.99 4.26
C THR A 23 -4.17 19.71 3.77
N LYS A 24 -5.44 19.52 4.15
CA LYS A 24 -6.24 18.39 3.69
C LYS A 24 -6.39 18.36 2.16
N GLU A 25 -6.46 19.52 1.53
CA GLU A 25 -6.52 19.67 0.09
C GLU A 25 -5.20 19.31 -0.56
N ASP A 26 -4.08 19.73 0.01
CA ASP A 26 -2.74 19.40 -0.48
C ASP A 26 -2.49 17.88 -0.42
N PHE A 27 -2.92 17.23 0.67
CA PHE A 27 -2.80 15.78 0.81
C PHE A 27 -3.59 15.00 -0.25
N VAL A 28 -4.73 15.52 -0.69
CA VAL A 28 -5.55 14.92 -1.75
C VAL A 28 -4.92 15.12 -3.14
N CYS A 29 -4.19 16.21 -3.34
CA CYS A 29 -3.65 16.62 -4.65
C CYS A 29 -2.16 16.34 -4.82
N ALA A 30 -1.44 16.09 -3.73
CA ALA A 30 0.00 15.97 -3.73
C ALA A 30 0.47 14.51 -3.60
N ASN A 31 1.76 14.32 -3.90
CA ASN A 31 2.44 13.06 -3.70
C ASN A 31 2.48 12.71 -2.20
N THR A 32 2.16 11.49 -1.86
CA THR A 32 2.35 10.97 -0.51
C THR A 32 3.79 10.49 -0.32
N PHE A 33 4.27 10.34 0.91
CA PHE A 33 5.67 10.01 1.20
C PHE A 33 6.15 8.75 0.45
N TYR A 34 5.28 7.74 0.29
CA TYR A 34 5.63 6.54 -0.49
C TYR A 34 5.92 6.81 -1.97
N LEU A 35 5.54 7.99 -2.49
CA LEU A 35 5.84 8.42 -3.86
C LEU A 35 7.13 9.25 -3.95
N SER A 36 7.76 9.55 -2.82
CA SER A 36 9.01 10.31 -2.81
C SER A 36 10.13 9.55 -3.51
N ASP A 37 11.05 10.30 -4.08
CA ASP A 37 12.24 9.74 -4.71
C ASP A 37 13.08 8.93 -3.72
N THR A 38 13.12 9.34 -2.45
CA THR A 38 13.91 8.68 -1.41
C THR A 38 13.45 7.24 -1.18
N VAL A 39 12.14 7.03 -1.09
CA VAL A 39 11.54 5.69 -0.87
C VAL A 39 11.68 4.78 -2.10
N GLN A 40 11.84 5.36 -3.29
CA GLN A 40 11.98 4.62 -4.54
C GLN A 40 13.44 4.28 -4.90
N ARG A 41 14.40 4.79 -4.13
CA ARG A 41 15.82 4.55 -4.42
C ARG A 41 16.24 3.16 -4.01
N THR A 42 17.03 2.55 -4.88
CA THR A 42 17.72 1.28 -4.61
C THR A 42 19.22 1.52 -4.55
N GLY A 43 19.92 0.73 -3.76
CA GLY A 43 21.37 0.79 -3.61
C GLY A 43 21.82 0.76 -2.16
N LYS A 44 23.12 0.90 -1.97
CA LYS A 44 23.75 0.90 -0.64
C LYS A 44 24.47 2.20 -0.38
N THR A 45 24.51 2.57 0.89
CA THR A 45 25.28 3.71 1.38
C THR A 45 26.77 3.49 1.16
N THR A 46 27.50 4.57 0.84
CA THR A 46 28.93 4.50 0.52
C THR A 46 29.84 4.35 1.72
N ASP A 47 29.33 4.68 2.89
CA ASP A 47 30.07 4.72 4.16
C ASP A 47 29.79 3.50 5.05
N THR A 48 28.54 2.98 5.05
CA THR A 48 28.12 1.88 5.91
C THR A 48 27.70 0.61 5.17
N GLU A 49 27.62 0.65 3.84
CA GLU A 49 27.17 -0.45 2.98
C GLU A 49 25.74 -0.96 3.29
N ARG A 50 24.92 -0.12 3.96
CA ARG A 50 23.52 -0.44 4.29
C ARG A 50 22.62 -0.11 3.10
N ASP A 51 21.57 -0.90 2.93
CA ASP A 51 20.55 -0.63 1.91
C ASP A 51 19.82 0.68 2.22
N TYR A 52 19.60 1.52 1.22
CA TYR A 52 18.92 2.82 1.39
C TYR A 52 17.56 2.68 2.07
N ASN A 53 16.77 1.69 1.67
CA ASN A 53 15.44 1.49 2.23
C ASN A 53 15.47 1.08 3.71
N GLU A 54 16.49 0.33 4.14
CA GLU A 54 16.66 -0.02 5.56
C GLU A 54 17.05 1.20 6.40
N VAL A 55 17.88 2.09 5.86
CA VAL A 55 18.20 3.38 6.50
C VAL A 55 16.97 4.26 6.65
N VAL A 56 16.15 4.34 5.61
CA VAL A 56 14.88 5.09 5.66
C VAL A 56 13.91 4.45 6.66
N ALA A 57 13.79 3.14 6.68
CA ALA A 57 12.92 2.43 7.62
C ALA A 57 13.33 2.69 9.08
N GLU A 58 14.63 2.60 9.41
CA GLU A 58 15.16 2.94 10.74
C GLU A 58 14.83 4.39 11.11
N PHE A 59 15.08 5.32 10.21
CA PHE A 59 14.74 6.73 10.41
C PHE A 59 13.26 6.94 10.72
N LEU A 60 12.35 6.23 10.06
CA LEU A 60 10.92 6.30 10.32
C LEU A 60 10.57 5.79 11.73
N TYR A 61 11.23 4.72 12.19
CA TYR A 61 11.06 4.20 13.56
C TYR A 61 11.61 5.15 14.61
N GLU A 62 12.85 5.61 14.47
CA GLU A 62 13.51 6.50 15.43
C GLU A 62 12.73 7.80 15.64
N ASN A 63 12.12 8.31 14.58
CA ASN A 63 11.32 9.54 14.62
C ASN A 63 9.82 9.28 14.87
N LYS A 64 9.45 8.03 15.21
CA LYS A 64 8.09 7.63 15.59
C LYS A 64 7.03 7.83 14.50
N PHE A 65 7.42 7.88 13.23
CA PHE A 65 6.48 7.99 12.12
C PHE A 65 5.68 6.70 11.89
N ILE A 66 6.17 5.56 12.40
CA ILE A 66 5.51 4.25 12.29
C ILE A 66 4.66 3.92 13.52
N GLU A 67 4.82 4.64 14.62
CA GLU A 67 3.94 4.47 15.78
C GLU A 67 2.46 4.63 15.36
N LYS A 68 1.66 3.67 15.79
CA LYS A 68 0.24 3.50 15.43
C LYS A 68 -0.59 4.78 15.57
N ASP A 69 -0.17 5.69 16.45
CA ASP A 69 -0.86 6.95 16.75
C ASP A 69 -0.46 8.10 15.80
N ASN A 70 0.75 8.13 15.30
CA ASN A 70 1.21 9.21 14.42
C ASN A 70 0.63 9.10 13.01
N PHE A 71 0.42 7.88 12.52
CA PHE A 71 -0.31 7.66 11.27
C PHE A 71 -1.83 7.88 11.40
N THR A 72 -2.40 7.90 12.61
CA THR A 72 -3.84 8.18 12.81
C THR A 72 -4.20 9.64 12.68
N GLU A 73 -3.23 10.56 12.74
CA GLU A 73 -3.47 11.99 12.50
C GLU A 73 -3.61 12.37 11.04
N ILE A 74 -3.31 11.48 10.11
CA ILE A 74 -3.66 11.69 8.70
C ILE A 74 -5.19 11.76 8.64
N LYS A 75 -5.73 12.96 8.48
CA LYS A 75 -7.16 13.17 8.40
C LYS A 75 -7.72 12.32 7.26
N GLN A 76 -8.67 11.46 7.60
CA GLN A 76 -9.34 10.63 6.62
C GLN A 76 -9.83 11.48 5.45
N ILE A 77 -9.54 11.04 4.23
CA ILE A 77 -10.02 11.70 3.03
C ILE A 77 -11.52 11.44 2.93
N THR A 78 -12.33 12.45 3.19
CA THR A 78 -13.78 12.32 3.00
C THR A 78 -14.11 12.32 1.52
N ARG A 79 -14.28 11.11 0.97
CA ARG A 79 -14.72 10.94 -0.41
C ARG A 79 -16.22 11.27 -0.52
N LYS A 80 -16.59 12.21 -1.42
CA LYS A 80 -18.00 12.55 -1.70
C LYS A 80 -18.67 11.53 -2.61
N LYS A 81 -17.93 10.96 -3.57
CA LYS A 81 -18.41 9.90 -4.47
C LYS A 81 -18.40 8.54 -3.75
N PRO A 82 -19.17 7.56 -4.19
CA PRO A 82 -19.05 6.18 -3.72
C PRO A 82 -17.64 5.62 -3.97
N TYR A 83 -17.21 4.72 -3.11
CA TYR A 83 -15.92 4.02 -3.31
C TYR A 83 -15.99 2.96 -4.41
N TYR A 84 -17.15 2.32 -4.60
CA TYR A 84 -17.29 1.33 -5.66
C TYR A 84 -17.16 1.97 -7.05
N THR A 85 -16.53 1.23 -7.95
CA THR A 85 -16.43 1.63 -9.34
C THR A 85 -17.65 1.08 -10.06
N ASN A 86 -18.62 1.83 -10.49
CA ASN A 86 -19.80 1.35 -11.26
C ASN A 86 -19.44 0.66 -12.60
N LYS A 87 -18.19 0.29 -12.76
CA LYS A 87 -17.74 -0.50 -13.91
C LYS A 87 -18.22 -1.92 -13.66
N GLU A 88 -19.09 -2.44 -14.53
CA GLU A 88 -19.17 -3.88 -14.73
C GLU A 88 -17.73 -4.36 -14.79
N PHE A 89 -17.38 -5.39 -14.00
CA PHE A 89 -16.01 -5.86 -13.87
C PHE A 89 -15.30 -5.63 -15.19
N PRO A 90 -14.30 -4.74 -15.24
CA PRO A 90 -13.60 -4.57 -16.48
C PRO A 90 -12.89 -5.88 -16.68
N SER A 91 -13.64 -6.69 -17.38
CA SER A 91 -13.14 -7.73 -18.25
C SER A 91 -11.94 -8.50 -17.70
N GLU A 92 -12.03 -9.73 -17.87
CA GLU A 92 -11.04 -10.76 -18.24
C GLU A 92 -9.65 -10.27 -18.73
N ASN A 93 -9.44 -8.97 -18.87
CA ASN A 93 -8.24 -8.34 -19.42
C ASN A 93 -7.36 -7.59 -18.42
N SER A 94 -7.76 -7.39 -17.15
CA SER A 94 -6.87 -6.80 -16.15
C SER A 94 -5.79 -7.82 -15.77
N GLU A 95 -4.53 -7.49 -15.99
CA GLU A 95 -3.40 -8.33 -15.59
C GLU A 95 -3.46 -8.69 -14.11
N LEU A 96 -3.82 -7.74 -13.24
CA LEU A 96 -3.95 -7.96 -11.80
C LEU A 96 -5.03 -8.99 -11.45
N VAL A 97 -6.18 -8.96 -12.15
CA VAL A 97 -7.23 -9.98 -11.99
C VAL A 97 -6.72 -11.34 -12.42
N LYS A 98 -6.02 -11.42 -13.56
CA LYS A 98 -5.43 -12.67 -14.03
C LYS A 98 -4.40 -13.22 -13.05
N ILE A 99 -3.56 -12.37 -12.46
CA ILE A 99 -2.62 -12.78 -11.42
C ILE A 99 -3.39 -13.36 -10.21
N PHE A 100 -4.43 -12.68 -9.76
CA PHE A 100 -5.24 -13.12 -8.63
C PHE A 100 -5.91 -14.48 -8.89
N GLU A 101 -6.53 -14.64 -10.06
CA GLU A 101 -7.26 -15.86 -10.42
C GLU A 101 -6.34 -17.05 -10.70
N ARG A 102 -5.27 -16.88 -11.51
CA ARG A 102 -4.36 -17.97 -11.86
C ARG A 102 -3.62 -18.55 -10.65
N ASN A 103 -3.37 -17.72 -9.63
CA ASN A 103 -2.77 -18.16 -8.38
C ASN A 103 -3.80 -18.63 -7.33
N SER A 104 -5.06 -18.74 -7.70
CA SER A 104 -6.16 -19.19 -6.83
C SER A 104 -6.25 -18.40 -5.52
N LEU A 105 -5.93 -17.10 -5.55
CA LEU A 105 -5.89 -16.23 -4.37
C LEU A 105 -7.27 -16.06 -3.71
N GLN A 106 -8.35 -16.32 -4.47
CA GLN A 106 -9.71 -16.37 -3.92
C GLN A 106 -9.87 -17.41 -2.79
N ASN A 107 -9.07 -18.45 -2.76
CA ASN A 107 -9.12 -19.45 -1.67
C ASN A 107 -8.66 -18.84 -0.33
N ASN A 108 -7.73 -17.90 -0.37
CA ASN A 108 -7.18 -17.23 0.80
C ASN A 108 -7.97 -15.96 1.15
N PHE A 109 -8.27 -15.14 0.14
CA PHE A 109 -8.75 -13.77 0.32
C PHE A 109 -10.22 -13.57 -0.11
N GLY A 110 -10.91 -14.63 -0.53
CA GLY A 110 -12.30 -14.56 -0.98
C GLY A 110 -12.46 -14.03 -2.41
N GLU A 111 -13.69 -13.72 -2.76
CA GLU A 111 -14.05 -13.27 -4.12
C GLU A 111 -13.67 -11.81 -4.36
N ILE A 112 -13.24 -11.49 -5.56
CA ILE A 112 -13.04 -10.10 -5.98
C ILE A 112 -14.39 -9.40 -6.01
N ILE A 113 -14.54 -8.30 -5.30
CA ILE A 113 -15.77 -7.49 -5.29
C ILE A 113 -15.62 -6.16 -6.04
N ASP A 114 -14.38 -5.64 -6.17
CA ASP A 114 -14.07 -4.48 -7.00
C ASP A 114 -12.56 -4.43 -7.33
N ILE A 115 -12.19 -3.60 -8.32
CA ILE A 115 -10.81 -3.39 -8.75
C ILE A 115 -10.51 -1.91 -8.98
N SER A 116 -9.24 -1.52 -8.85
CA SER A 116 -8.79 -0.15 -9.04
C SER A 116 -9.64 0.86 -8.26
N VAL A 117 -9.94 0.53 -6.99
CA VAL A 117 -10.84 1.31 -6.14
C VAL A 117 -10.17 2.62 -5.74
N PRO A 118 -10.68 3.76 -6.21
CA PRO A 118 -10.06 5.06 -5.93
C PRO A 118 -10.40 5.54 -4.53
N LEU A 119 -9.43 6.09 -3.81
CA LEU A 119 -9.64 6.61 -2.45
C LEU A 119 -10.00 8.08 -2.41
N ASN A 120 -9.73 8.85 -3.47
CA ASN A 120 -10.05 10.27 -3.53
C ASN A 120 -11.23 10.60 -4.47
N ASN A 121 -11.63 11.88 -4.50
CA ASN A 121 -12.70 12.36 -5.36
C ASN A 121 -12.26 12.61 -6.81
N PHE A 122 -10.96 12.68 -7.05
CA PHE A 122 -10.37 12.95 -8.34
C PHE A 122 -9.91 11.63 -8.95
N GLU A 123 -10.21 11.43 -10.21
CA GLU A 123 -9.75 10.26 -10.98
C GLU A 123 -8.28 10.38 -11.41
N THR A 124 -7.54 11.32 -10.83
CA THR A 124 -6.12 11.51 -11.12
C THR A 124 -5.30 10.42 -10.45
N ASP A 125 -4.34 9.87 -11.16
CA ASP A 125 -3.49 8.73 -10.77
C ASP A 125 -2.61 8.97 -9.53
N MET A 126 -2.68 10.16 -8.92
CA MET A 126 -1.75 10.63 -7.89
C MET A 126 -2.13 10.28 -6.45
N ALA A 127 -3.30 9.74 -6.18
CA ALA A 127 -3.75 9.51 -4.80
C ALA A 127 -3.91 8.04 -4.39
N GLY A 128 -3.31 7.15 -5.13
CA GLY A 128 -3.38 5.71 -4.88
C GLY A 128 -4.76 5.10 -5.17
N LYS A 129 -4.74 3.87 -5.61
CA LYS A 129 -5.91 3.03 -5.81
C LYS A 129 -5.64 1.69 -5.17
N ILE A 130 -6.65 1.09 -4.58
CA ILE A 130 -6.58 -0.32 -4.20
C ILE A 130 -6.63 -1.13 -5.49
N ASP A 131 -5.65 -1.98 -5.74
CA ASP A 131 -5.59 -2.78 -6.96
C ASP A 131 -6.76 -3.75 -7.04
N ILE A 132 -6.93 -4.56 -6.00
CA ILE A 132 -8.03 -5.51 -5.86
C ILE A 132 -8.65 -5.36 -4.48
N LEU A 133 -9.97 -5.29 -4.46
CA LEU A 133 -10.77 -5.43 -3.26
C LEU A 133 -11.45 -6.80 -3.28
N SER A 134 -11.19 -7.62 -2.28
CA SER A 134 -11.81 -8.94 -2.17
C SER A 134 -12.49 -9.15 -0.83
N TYR A 135 -13.47 -10.05 -0.79
CA TYR A 135 -14.28 -10.30 0.39
C TYR A 135 -14.44 -11.80 0.66
N LYS A 136 -14.03 -12.21 1.87
CA LYS A 136 -14.20 -13.58 2.38
C LYS A 136 -15.40 -13.63 3.29
N LYS A 137 -16.53 -14.01 2.72
CA LYS A 137 -17.84 -13.96 3.37
C LYS A 137 -17.91 -14.77 4.66
N GLU A 138 -17.32 -15.96 4.66
CA GLU A 138 -17.36 -16.88 5.78
C GLU A 138 -16.63 -16.36 7.02
N ALA A 139 -15.59 -15.55 6.80
CA ALA A 139 -14.78 -14.93 7.85
C ALA A 139 -15.21 -13.50 8.19
N ASN A 140 -16.07 -12.86 7.40
CA ASN A 140 -16.36 -11.43 7.46
C ASN A 140 -15.10 -10.56 7.33
N GLU A 141 -14.22 -10.92 6.41
CA GLU A 141 -12.95 -10.24 6.17
C GLU A 141 -12.97 -9.56 4.80
N LEU A 142 -12.58 -8.29 4.77
CA LEU A 142 -12.40 -7.51 3.56
C LEU A 142 -10.90 -7.25 3.37
N PHE A 143 -10.39 -7.61 2.21
CA PHE A 143 -8.97 -7.48 1.90
C PHE A 143 -8.72 -6.35 0.90
N ILE A 144 -7.89 -5.41 1.28
CA ILE A 144 -7.26 -4.48 0.35
C ILE A 144 -5.97 -5.13 -0.13
N VAL A 145 -5.90 -5.43 -1.42
CA VAL A 145 -4.79 -6.17 -2.01
C VAL A 145 -4.04 -5.26 -2.97
N GLN A 146 -2.74 -5.14 -2.76
CA GLN A 146 -1.81 -4.54 -3.70
C GLN A 146 -0.97 -5.64 -4.34
N ILE A 147 -0.87 -5.64 -5.66
CA ILE A 147 -0.13 -6.64 -6.42
C ILE A 147 1.09 -6.00 -7.05
N LYS A 148 2.25 -6.56 -6.79
CA LYS A 148 3.51 -6.17 -7.43
C LYS A 148 3.86 -7.23 -8.48
N PRO A 149 3.49 -7.00 -9.75
CA PRO A 149 3.72 -7.96 -10.82
C PRO A 149 5.22 -8.13 -11.12
N HIS A 150 5.57 -9.20 -11.80
CA HIS A 150 6.96 -9.54 -12.19
C HIS A 150 7.76 -8.36 -12.75
N SER A 151 7.12 -7.51 -13.54
CA SER A 151 7.74 -6.33 -14.14
C SER A 151 7.85 -5.12 -13.21
N SER A 152 7.39 -5.21 -11.97
CA SER A 152 7.44 -4.09 -11.01
C SER A 152 8.87 -3.82 -10.56
N ASN A 153 9.27 -2.55 -10.67
CA ASN A 153 10.54 -2.04 -10.17
C ASN A 153 10.38 -1.26 -8.85
N GLU A 154 9.21 -1.36 -8.21
CA GLU A 154 8.97 -0.69 -6.95
C GLU A 154 9.71 -1.36 -5.81
N THR A 155 10.21 -0.55 -4.86
CA THR A 155 10.87 -1.06 -3.66
C THR A 155 9.87 -1.66 -2.69
N LEU A 156 10.33 -2.56 -1.82
CA LEU A 156 9.47 -3.15 -0.77
C LEU A 156 8.99 -2.08 0.22
N LEU A 157 9.86 -1.16 0.62
CA LEU A 157 9.48 -0.06 1.50
C LEU A 157 8.35 0.78 0.90
N ARG A 158 8.45 1.11 -0.39
CA ARG A 158 7.37 1.82 -1.09
C ARG A 158 6.05 1.05 -1.04
N ALA A 159 6.07 -0.24 -1.32
CA ALA A 159 4.87 -1.06 -1.33
C ALA A 159 4.20 -1.13 0.06
N ILE A 160 5.00 -1.25 1.12
CA ILE A 160 4.54 -1.24 2.51
C ILE A 160 3.88 0.11 2.85
N LEU A 161 4.56 1.20 2.58
CA LEU A 161 4.07 2.55 2.87
C LEU A 161 2.84 2.90 2.02
N GLU A 162 2.76 2.44 0.78
CA GLU A 162 1.60 2.61 -0.09
C GLU A 162 0.36 1.97 0.53
N ILE A 163 0.40 0.67 0.79
CA ILE A 163 -0.78 -0.04 1.30
C ILE A 163 -1.20 0.48 2.68
N GLN A 164 -0.24 0.87 3.53
CA GLN A 164 -0.52 1.48 4.81
C GLN A 164 -1.19 2.85 4.64
N THR A 165 -0.72 3.68 3.74
CA THR A 165 -1.33 4.99 3.44
C THR A 165 -2.75 4.82 2.93
N LEU A 166 -2.99 3.89 2.01
CA LEU A 166 -4.32 3.57 1.50
C LEU A 166 -5.27 3.19 2.64
N TYR A 167 -4.83 2.31 3.53
CA TYR A 167 -5.61 1.85 4.68
C TYR A 167 -5.95 2.96 5.67
N GLN A 168 -5.03 3.90 5.90
CA GLN A 168 -5.21 4.97 6.89
C GLN A 168 -6.04 6.13 6.37
N THR A 169 -5.86 6.50 5.10
CA THR A 169 -6.58 7.62 4.49
C THR A 169 -8.02 7.29 4.13
N MET A 170 -8.37 6.00 4.11
CA MET A 170 -9.71 5.52 3.81
C MET A 170 -10.69 5.89 4.94
N ASP A 171 -11.82 6.53 4.60
CA ASP A 171 -12.98 6.61 5.47
C ASP A 171 -13.65 5.22 5.54
N LYS A 172 -13.23 4.43 6.52
CA LYS A 172 -13.61 3.01 6.65
C LYS A 172 -15.11 2.82 6.82
N GLU A 173 -15.75 3.69 7.56
CA GLU A 173 -17.21 3.61 7.79
C GLU A 173 -17.96 3.83 6.47
N LYS A 174 -17.63 4.89 5.75
CA LYS A 174 -18.23 5.16 4.44
C LYS A 174 -17.87 4.05 3.44
N PHE A 175 -16.64 3.58 3.42
CA PHE A 175 -16.19 2.50 2.54
C PHE A 175 -17.04 1.24 2.70
N ILE A 176 -17.20 0.77 3.93
CA ILE A 176 -18.02 -0.38 4.26
C ILE A 176 -19.50 -0.12 3.89
N ASN A 177 -20.04 1.05 4.24
CA ASN A 177 -21.43 1.39 3.93
C ASN A 177 -21.70 1.42 2.42
N ASP A 178 -20.77 1.93 1.62
CA ASP A 178 -20.91 1.99 0.16
C ASP A 178 -21.03 0.58 -0.44
N PHE A 179 -20.11 -0.33 -0.09
CA PHE A 179 -20.14 -1.72 -0.60
C PHE A 179 -21.30 -2.54 -0.03
N TYR A 180 -21.69 -2.30 1.21
CA TYR A 180 -22.88 -2.93 1.80
C TYR A 180 -24.16 -2.49 1.08
N SER A 181 -24.28 -1.22 0.73
CA SER A 181 -25.48 -0.65 0.09
C SER A 181 -25.78 -1.26 -1.29
N ILE A 182 -24.75 -1.73 -1.98
CA ILE A 182 -24.89 -2.38 -3.29
C ILE A 182 -24.86 -3.91 -3.23
N GLY A 183 -24.88 -4.48 -2.02
CA GLY A 183 -24.93 -5.93 -1.79
C GLY A 183 -23.65 -6.70 -2.11
N LYS A 184 -22.51 -6.01 -2.25
CA LYS A 184 -21.20 -6.65 -2.49
C LYS A 184 -20.61 -7.29 -1.22
N ILE A 185 -20.97 -6.77 -0.07
CA ILE A 185 -20.68 -7.36 1.25
C ILE A 185 -21.99 -7.54 2.01
N ASN A 186 -22.04 -8.51 2.91
CA ASN A 186 -23.27 -8.87 3.64
C ASN A 186 -23.25 -8.47 5.12
N SER A 187 -22.17 -7.87 5.60
CA SER A 187 -21.98 -7.41 6.97
C SER A 187 -21.34 -6.03 6.98
N LYS A 188 -21.70 -5.21 7.97
CA LYS A 188 -21.01 -3.96 8.28
C LYS A 188 -19.96 -4.14 9.39
N ASN A 189 -20.06 -5.23 10.14
CA ASN A 189 -19.09 -5.59 11.15
C ASN A 189 -18.10 -6.58 10.56
N LEU A 190 -17.08 -6.04 9.91
CA LEU A 190 -16.04 -6.81 9.25
C LEU A 190 -14.65 -6.22 9.56
N GLU A 191 -13.64 -7.06 9.44
CA GLU A 191 -12.26 -6.66 9.54
C GLU A 191 -11.71 -6.30 8.15
N ILE A 192 -10.97 -5.19 8.06
CA ILE A 192 -10.26 -4.81 6.84
C ILE A 192 -8.79 -5.20 7.00
N LYS A 193 -8.30 -6.06 6.14
CA LYS A 193 -6.93 -6.56 6.14
C LYS A 193 -6.13 -6.04 4.96
N LYS A 194 -4.83 -5.92 5.14
CA LYS A 194 -3.86 -5.46 4.14
C LYS A 194 -3.08 -6.63 3.61
N VAL A 195 -2.99 -6.75 2.29
CA VAL A 195 -2.27 -7.84 1.62
C VAL A 195 -1.37 -7.29 0.53
N LEU A 196 -0.09 -7.65 0.57
CA LEU A 196 0.86 -7.45 -0.52
C LEU A 196 1.07 -8.79 -1.22
N VAL A 197 0.78 -8.84 -2.50
CA VAL A 197 1.07 -10.00 -3.36
C VAL A 197 2.30 -9.67 -4.20
N LEU A 198 3.37 -10.43 -4.03
CA LEU A 198 4.65 -10.23 -4.67
C LEU A 198 4.90 -11.33 -5.68
N GLU A 199 4.89 -10.99 -6.97
CA GLU A 199 5.18 -11.94 -8.02
C GLU A 199 6.70 -12.12 -8.16
N ASP A 200 7.14 -13.36 -8.35
CA ASP A 200 8.56 -13.68 -8.53
C ASP A 200 9.17 -12.87 -9.68
N GLY A 201 10.40 -12.36 -9.44
CA GLY A 201 11.10 -11.49 -10.37
C GLY A 201 10.85 -9.99 -10.19
N SER A 202 9.81 -9.57 -9.47
CA SER A 202 9.65 -8.16 -9.10
C SER A 202 10.76 -7.70 -8.14
N THR A 203 11.15 -6.43 -8.22
CA THR A 203 12.12 -5.85 -7.28
C THR A 203 11.64 -6.00 -5.84
N THR A 204 10.36 -5.77 -5.58
CA THR A 204 9.73 -5.92 -4.26
C THR A 204 9.90 -7.34 -3.71
N ASN A 205 9.73 -8.38 -4.56
CA ASN A 205 9.91 -9.79 -4.14
C ASN A 205 11.36 -10.13 -3.88
N GLN A 206 12.29 -9.61 -4.70
CA GLN A 206 13.72 -9.81 -4.49
C GLN A 206 14.18 -9.21 -3.17
N GLU A 207 13.74 -7.99 -2.88
CA GLU A 207 14.00 -7.31 -1.62
C GLU A 207 13.40 -8.09 -0.44
N TYR A 208 12.14 -8.51 -0.50
CA TYR A 208 11.48 -9.28 0.56
C TYR A 208 12.26 -10.53 0.97
N ASN A 209 12.91 -11.21 0.02
CA ASN A 209 13.75 -12.38 0.28
C ASN A 209 15.07 -12.05 0.98
N CYS A 210 15.51 -10.80 0.94
CA CYS A 210 16.81 -10.35 1.45
C CYS A 210 16.71 -9.59 2.76
N TYR A 211 15.54 -8.99 3.06
CA TYR A 211 15.41 -8.10 4.20
C TYR A 211 15.23 -8.85 5.51
N MET A 212 16.04 -8.42 6.47
CA MET A 212 15.89 -8.65 7.91
C MET A 212 16.12 -7.29 8.57
N GLY A 213 15.36 -6.94 9.60
CA GLY A 213 15.53 -5.67 10.32
C GLY A 213 14.28 -4.80 10.25
N ASN A 214 14.47 -3.48 10.19
CA ASN A 214 13.37 -2.52 10.35
C ASN A 214 12.24 -2.68 9.32
N ILE A 215 12.55 -3.10 8.09
CA ILE A 215 11.50 -3.35 7.08
C ILE A 215 10.67 -4.59 7.43
N ALA A 216 11.29 -5.65 7.94
CA ALA A 216 10.57 -6.84 8.39
C ALA A 216 9.70 -6.52 9.61
N ASP A 217 10.25 -5.79 10.59
CA ASP A 217 9.51 -5.32 11.76
C ASP A 217 8.32 -4.45 11.35
N MET A 218 8.49 -3.60 10.32
CA MET A 218 7.42 -2.75 9.79
C MET A 218 6.26 -3.57 9.21
N ILE A 219 6.53 -4.65 8.49
CA ILE A 219 5.50 -5.54 7.97
C ILE A 219 4.67 -6.13 9.11
N GLU A 220 5.34 -6.58 10.18
CA GLU A 220 4.70 -7.16 11.35
C GLU A 220 3.89 -6.11 12.13
N ASP A 221 4.49 -4.98 12.49
CA ASP A 221 3.86 -3.91 13.27
C ASP A 221 2.65 -3.31 12.55
N LEU A 222 2.75 -3.16 11.24
CA LEU A 222 1.64 -2.68 10.42
C LEU A 222 0.64 -3.77 10.07
N GLN A 223 0.85 -5.01 10.49
CA GLN A 223 -0.05 -6.14 10.22
C GLN A 223 -0.35 -6.30 8.71
N ILE A 224 0.69 -6.31 7.90
CA ILE A 224 0.58 -6.53 6.46
C ILE A 224 0.84 -8.00 6.18
N GLU A 225 -0.12 -8.68 5.58
CA GLU A 225 0.08 -10.04 5.08
C GLU A 225 0.84 -9.98 3.75
N VAL A 226 1.97 -10.69 3.65
CA VAL A 226 2.76 -10.77 2.42
C VAL A 226 2.67 -12.17 1.84
N LEU A 227 2.26 -12.24 0.59
CA LEU A 227 2.19 -13.50 -0.17
C LEU A 227 3.10 -13.43 -1.39
N GLN A 228 4.04 -14.37 -1.46
CA GLN A 228 4.87 -14.58 -2.65
C GLN A 228 4.20 -15.57 -3.59
N ILE A 229 4.21 -15.27 -4.87
CA ILE A 229 3.64 -16.11 -5.92
C ILE A 229 4.62 -16.29 -7.07
N GLU A 230 4.55 -17.45 -7.71
CA GLU A 230 5.37 -17.73 -8.89
C GLU A 230 4.87 -16.95 -10.10
N TRP A 231 5.80 -16.54 -10.94
CA TRP A 231 5.48 -16.00 -12.25
C TRP A 231 5.23 -17.14 -13.24
N ASN A 232 3.99 -17.25 -13.72
CA ASN A 232 3.53 -18.29 -14.65
C ASN A 232 2.99 -17.69 -15.95
#